data_930a20359c7dacb5e00f8df42f0c8e81
#
_entry.id   930a20359c7dacb5e00f8df42f0c8e81
#
_cell.length_a   1.000
_cell.length_b   1.000
_cell.length_c   1.000
_cell.angle_alpha   90.00
_cell.angle_beta   90.00
_cell.angle_gamma   90.00
#
_symmetry.space_group_name_H-M   'P 1'
#
loop_
_entity.id
_entity.type
_entity.pdbx_description
1 polymer ?
#
loop_
_entity_poly.entity_id
_entity_poly.type
_entity_poly.pdbx_seq_one_letter_code
_entity_poly.pdbx_strand_id
1 'polypeptide(L)'
;AIYKDMIDTLLKLKKEGKGAHVNVNPEHAARMRLQNQFQSGIDIAKYTASIMRKDMDDYDSNTEAYTQSLGCWHGFIGQQKLISIKKHFGSTDKKYLYLSGWMVAALRSQFGPLPDQSMHEKTTVASLINELYTFLKQADARELGGLFRELDEATGDAKKTIQEKIDNFQTHIVPIIADIDAGFGNEEATYLMAKQMIEAGACCIQI
;
A
#
# COMPACT_ATOMS: atom_id res chain seq x y z
N ALA A 1 -9.71 7.47 17.58
CA ALA A 1 -9.05 7.67 16.35
C ALA A 1 -7.54 7.66 16.53
N ILE A 2 -6.85 6.95 15.68
CA ILE A 2 -5.42 6.60 15.77
C ILE A 2 -4.51 7.83 16.01
N TYR A 3 -4.79 8.93 15.31
CA TYR A 3 -3.99 10.16 15.41
C TYR A 3 -4.05 10.80 16.81
N LYS A 4 -5.24 10.88 17.38
CA LYS A 4 -5.45 11.41 18.72
C LYS A 4 -4.80 10.53 19.79
N ASP A 5 -4.97 9.21 19.68
CA ASP A 5 -4.40 8.24 20.62
C ASP A 5 -2.86 8.26 20.59
N MET A 6 -2.27 8.53 19.43
CA MET A 6 -0.83 8.71 19.26
C MET A 6 -0.34 9.98 19.98
N ILE A 7 -1.03 11.10 19.83
CA ILE A 7 -0.70 12.34 20.50
C ILE A 7 -0.79 12.16 22.02
N ASP A 8 -1.89 11.59 22.51
CA ASP A 8 -2.12 11.36 23.93
C ASP A 8 -1.04 10.45 24.54
N THR A 9 -0.64 9.40 23.82
CA THR A 9 0.43 8.49 24.24
C THR A 9 1.78 9.22 24.34
N LEU A 10 2.13 10.03 23.34
CA LEU A 10 3.40 10.78 23.32
C LEU A 10 3.43 11.86 24.42
N LEU A 11 2.31 12.52 24.67
CA LEU A 11 2.18 13.50 25.77
C LEU A 11 2.36 12.82 27.12
N LYS A 12 1.79 11.64 27.32
CA LYS A 12 1.95 10.84 28.54
C LYS A 12 3.42 10.46 28.75
N LEU A 13 4.09 9.92 27.73
CA LEU A 13 5.51 9.55 27.81
C LEU A 13 6.40 10.76 28.13
N LYS A 14 6.09 11.93 27.56
CA LYS A 14 6.80 13.18 27.83
C LYS A 14 6.64 13.60 29.30
N LYS A 15 5.42 13.54 29.88
CA LYS A 15 5.17 13.85 31.29
C LYS A 15 5.88 12.88 32.22
N GLU A 16 6.01 11.62 31.85
CA GLU A 16 6.66 10.59 32.67
C GLU A 16 8.19 10.63 32.59
N GLY A 17 8.76 11.51 31.75
CA GLY A 17 10.20 11.56 31.50
C GLY A 17 10.73 10.30 30.81
N LYS A 18 9.84 9.48 30.25
CA LYS A 18 10.14 8.24 29.56
C LYS A 18 10.29 8.52 28.06
N GLY A 19 11.49 8.46 27.58
CA GLY A 19 11.81 8.59 26.17
C GLY A 19 13.10 9.36 25.96
N ALA A 20 14.01 8.79 25.18
CA ALA A 20 15.32 9.34 24.92
C ALA A 20 15.30 10.70 24.17
N HIS A 21 14.13 11.17 23.71
CA HIS A 21 13.99 12.37 22.87
C HIS A 21 12.89 13.31 23.38
N VAL A 22 13.13 13.89 24.52
CA VAL A 22 12.22 14.81 25.24
C VAL A 22 11.84 16.05 24.40
N ASN A 23 12.57 16.36 23.33
CA ASN A 23 12.38 17.56 22.51
C ASN A 23 11.51 17.36 21.26
N VAL A 24 10.98 16.16 21.04
CA VAL A 24 10.09 15.93 19.87
C VAL A 24 8.73 16.53 20.15
N ASN A 25 8.24 17.37 19.23
CA ASN A 25 6.86 17.82 19.25
C ASN A 25 5.93 16.62 19.04
N PRO A 26 5.05 16.25 20.00
CA PRO A 26 4.22 15.06 19.90
C PRO A 26 3.29 15.08 18.70
N GLU A 27 2.75 16.25 18.34
CA GLU A 27 1.88 16.40 17.18
C GLU A 27 2.65 16.15 15.87
N HIS A 28 3.84 16.75 15.76
CA HIS A 28 4.70 16.50 14.59
C HIS A 28 5.08 15.03 14.46
N ALA A 29 5.45 14.38 15.56
CA ALA A 29 5.77 12.95 15.57
C ALA A 29 4.58 12.08 15.14
N ALA A 30 3.36 12.42 15.60
CA ALA A 30 2.14 11.71 15.22
C ALA A 30 1.82 11.88 13.72
N ARG A 31 1.97 13.10 13.18
CA ARG A 31 1.81 13.39 11.76
C ARG A 31 2.80 12.59 10.91
N MET A 32 4.07 12.59 11.27
CA MET A 32 5.11 11.83 10.60
C MET A 32 4.84 10.33 10.64
N ARG A 33 4.37 9.81 11.76
CA ARG A 33 4.02 8.41 11.89
C ARG A 33 2.82 8.01 11.03
N LEU A 34 1.80 8.86 10.94
CA LEU A 34 0.64 8.60 10.10
C LEU A 34 1.02 8.63 8.61
N GLN A 35 1.86 9.58 8.19
CA GLN A 35 2.37 9.65 6.82
C GLN A 35 3.26 8.46 6.43
N ASN A 36 3.85 7.77 7.42
CA ASN A 36 4.75 6.63 7.23
C ASN A 36 4.20 5.38 7.93
N GLN A 37 2.90 5.15 7.88
CA GLN A 37 2.23 4.05 8.59
C GLN A 37 2.72 2.66 8.16
N PHE A 38 3.15 2.50 6.90
CA PHE A 38 3.75 1.28 6.38
C PHE A 38 5.27 1.43 6.32
N GLN A 39 6.00 0.86 7.26
CA GLN A 39 7.45 0.98 7.34
C GLN A 39 8.19 -0.05 6.50
N SER A 40 7.56 -1.22 6.28
CA SER A 40 8.13 -2.32 5.51
C SER A 40 7.14 -2.91 4.52
N GLY A 41 7.64 -3.69 3.55
CA GLY A 41 6.79 -4.48 2.66
C GLY A 41 5.97 -5.52 3.41
N ILE A 42 6.50 -6.07 4.50
CA ILE A 42 5.77 -7.02 5.36
C ILE A 42 4.54 -6.36 6.01
N ASP A 43 4.63 -5.10 6.42
CA ASP A 43 3.48 -4.37 6.97
C ASP A 43 2.38 -4.22 5.90
N ILE A 44 2.79 -3.92 4.66
CA ILE A 44 1.87 -3.83 3.52
C ILE A 44 1.26 -5.20 3.22
N ALA A 45 2.07 -6.27 3.16
CA ALA A 45 1.59 -7.62 2.90
C ALA A 45 0.55 -8.07 3.95
N LYS A 46 0.81 -7.82 5.23
CA LYS A 46 -0.15 -8.12 6.31
C LYS A 46 -1.44 -7.31 6.18
N TYR A 47 -1.33 -6.02 5.92
CA TYR A 47 -2.48 -5.13 5.74
C TYR A 47 -3.34 -5.58 4.56
N THR A 48 -2.73 -5.81 3.39
CA THR A 48 -3.44 -6.19 2.18
C THR A 48 -4.00 -7.62 2.25
N ALA A 49 -3.31 -8.53 2.93
CA ALA A 49 -3.85 -9.87 3.24
C ALA A 49 -5.10 -9.81 4.12
N SER A 50 -5.15 -8.88 5.09
CA SER A 50 -6.35 -8.68 5.91
C SER A 50 -7.54 -8.16 5.10
N ILE A 51 -7.29 -7.28 4.12
CA ILE A 51 -8.31 -6.81 3.18
C ILE A 51 -8.83 -7.97 2.33
N MET A 52 -7.93 -8.75 1.75
CA MET A 52 -8.30 -9.91 0.92
C MET A 52 -9.13 -10.92 1.72
N ARG A 53 -8.76 -11.19 2.98
CA ARG A 53 -9.53 -12.07 3.86
C ARG A 53 -10.94 -11.55 4.10
N LYS A 54 -11.07 -10.26 4.42
CA LYS A 54 -12.38 -9.63 4.59
C LYS A 54 -13.22 -9.72 3.32
N ASP A 55 -12.61 -9.49 2.15
CA ASP A 55 -13.32 -9.55 0.88
C ASP A 55 -13.78 -10.97 0.54
N MET A 56 -13.02 -12.01 0.94
CA MET A 56 -13.46 -13.40 0.84
C MET A 56 -14.67 -13.66 1.74
N ASP A 57 -14.64 -13.21 2.98
CA ASP A 57 -15.76 -13.35 3.92
C ASP A 57 -17.01 -12.59 3.41
N ASP A 58 -16.85 -11.41 2.82
CA ASP A 58 -17.94 -10.65 2.17
C ASP A 58 -18.51 -11.39 0.96
N TYR A 59 -17.67 -12.03 0.14
CA TYR A 59 -18.10 -12.86 -0.98
C TYR A 59 -18.91 -14.06 -0.51
N ASP A 60 -18.43 -14.79 0.49
CA ASP A 60 -19.12 -15.95 1.05
C ASP A 60 -20.48 -15.58 1.67
N SER A 61 -20.59 -14.36 2.22
CA SER A 61 -21.82 -13.86 2.83
C SER A 61 -22.88 -13.46 1.82
N ASN A 62 -22.50 -12.93 0.65
CA ASN A 62 -23.42 -12.52 -0.41
C ASN A 62 -22.74 -12.53 -1.78
N THR A 63 -22.61 -13.70 -2.36
CA THR A 63 -21.94 -13.93 -3.65
C THR A 63 -22.59 -13.16 -4.80
N GLU A 64 -23.91 -13.01 -4.82
CA GLU A 64 -24.63 -12.36 -5.92
C GLU A 64 -24.44 -10.83 -5.93
N ALA A 65 -24.32 -10.21 -4.76
CA ALA A 65 -24.12 -8.77 -4.64
C ALA A 65 -22.64 -8.36 -4.59
N TYR A 66 -21.70 -9.32 -4.46
CA TYR A 66 -20.28 -9.03 -4.39
C TYR A 66 -19.73 -8.58 -5.74
N THR A 67 -19.02 -7.47 -5.75
CA THR A 67 -18.29 -6.97 -6.91
C THR A 67 -16.89 -6.53 -6.53
N GLN A 68 -15.93 -6.77 -7.41
CA GLN A 68 -14.57 -6.29 -7.26
C GLN A 68 -14.02 -5.78 -8.60
N SER A 69 -12.97 -4.98 -8.53
CA SER A 69 -12.25 -4.52 -9.71
C SER A 69 -10.80 -4.97 -9.67
N LEU A 70 -10.36 -5.59 -10.75
CA LEU A 70 -8.98 -6.00 -10.95
C LEU A 70 -8.37 -5.21 -12.11
N GLY A 71 -7.22 -4.58 -11.86
CA GLY A 71 -6.45 -3.89 -12.88
C GLY A 71 -5.11 -4.60 -13.10
N CYS A 72 -4.57 -4.44 -14.30
CA CYS A 72 -3.23 -4.94 -14.67
C CYS A 72 -2.42 -3.78 -15.22
N TRP A 73 -1.93 -2.91 -14.33
CA TRP A 73 -1.23 -1.68 -14.69
C TRP A 73 0.10 -1.58 -13.97
N HIS A 74 1.16 -1.43 -14.72
CA HIS A 74 2.48 -1.11 -14.18
C HIS A 74 3.26 -0.21 -15.16
N GLY A 75 4.47 0.20 -14.74
CA GLY A 75 5.16 1.30 -15.38
C GLY A 75 4.57 2.66 -14.99
N PHE A 76 5.06 3.73 -15.60
CA PHE A 76 4.69 5.09 -15.21
C PHE A 76 3.19 5.39 -15.34
N ILE A 77 2.57 5.00 -16.43
CA ILE A 77 1.13 5.20 -16.65
C ILE A 77 0.31 4.37 -15.64
N GLY A 78 0.75 3.15 -15.36
CA GLY A 78 0.12 2.30 -14.37
C GLY A 78 0.15 2.90 -12.97
N GLN A 79 1.27 3.48 -12.56
CA GLN A 79 1.40 4.19 -11.29
C GLN A 79 0.43 5.37 -11.19
N GLN A 80 0.25 6.16 -12.26
CA GLN A 80 -0.72 7.25 -12.30
C GLN A 80 -2.17 6.75 -12.19
N LYS A 81 -2.49 5.62 -12.83
CA LYS A 81 -3.81 5.01 -12.71
C LYS A 81 -4.10 4.52 -11.30
N LEU A 82 -3.13 3.89 -10.64
CA LEU A 82 -3.26 3.42 -9.26
C LEU A 82 -3.55 4.56 -8.28
N ILE A 83 -2.86 5.70 -8.40
CA ILE A 83 -3.16 6.89 -7.60
C ILE A 83 -4.59 7.39 -7.87
N SER A 84 -5.05 7.30 -9.13
CA SER A 84 -6.35 7.79 -9.53
C SER A 84 -7.52 6.94 -9.02
N ILE A 85 -7.28 5.69 -8.60
CA ILE A 85 -8.35 4.76 -8.15
C ILE A 85 -9.16 5.40 -7.03
N LYS A 86 -8.53 5.83 -5.96
CA LYS A 86 -9.18 6.44 -4.80
C LYS A 86 -10.01 7.66 -5.21
N LYS A 87 -9.45 8.53 -6.04
CA LYS A 87 -10.14 9.74 -6.52
C LYS A 87 -11.32 9.42 -7.43
N HIS A 88 -11.16 8.45 -8.33
CA HIS A 88 -12.16 8.12 -9.34
C HIS A 88 -13.33 7.32 -8.76
N PHE A 89 -13.07 6.37 -7.90
CA PHE A 89 -14.08 5.50 -7.30
C PHE A 89 -14.52 5.95 -5.89
N GLY A 90 -13.89 6.99 -5.33
CA GLY A 90 -14.14 7.45 -3.95
C GLY A 90 -13.53 6.53 -2.87
N SER A 91 -13.03 5.35 -3.25
CA SER A 91 -12.49 4.35 -2.34
C SER A 91 -11.52 3.42 -3.06
N THR A 92 -10.61 2.80 -2.31
CA THR A 92 -9.79 1.65 -2.76
C THR A 92 -10.41 0.30 -2.39
N ASP A 93 -11.62 0.31 -1.81
CA ASP A 93 -12.32 -0.89 -1.40
C ASP A 93 -12.58 -1.83 -2.58
N LYS A 94 -12.32 -3.13 -2.41
CA LYS A 94 -12.47 -4.16 -3.44
C LYS A 94 -11.75 -3.83 -4.77
N LYS A 95 -10.62 -3.15 -4.68
CA LYS A 95 -9.75 -2.83 -5.82
C LYS A 95 -8.44 -3.56 -5.69
N TYR A 96 -8.05 -4.27 -6.73
CA TYR A 96 -6.88 -5.15 -6.77
C TYR A 96 -5.99 -4.80 -7.95
N LEU A 97 -4.69 -5.05 -7.81
CA LEU A 97 -3.74 -5.03 -8.90
C LEU A 97 -3.22 -6.45 -9.14
N TYR A 98 -3.32 -6.93 -10.38
CA TYR A 98 -2.60 -8.10 -10.84
C TYR A 98 -1.29 -7.66 -11.49
N LEU A 99 -0.17 -8.09 -10.92
CA LEU A 99 1.14 -7.85 -11.49
C LEU A 99 1.51 -9.04 -12.37
N SER A 100 1.13 -8.93 -13.64
CA SER A 100 1.26 -9.98 -14.65
C SER A 100 2.72 -10.24 -15.03
N GLY A 101 3.14 -11.50 -15.05
CA GLY A 101 4.45 -11.93 -15.52
C GLY A 101 4.67 -11.57 -16.98
N TRP A 102 3.65 -11.74 -17.84
CA TRP A 102 3.70 -11.31 -19.23
C TRP A 102 4.00 -9.81 -19.39
N MET A 103 3.32 -8.98 -18.65
CA MET A 103 3.57 -7.53 -18.67
C MET A 103 4.97 -7.20 -18.13
N VAL A 104 5.45 -7.91 -17.12
CA VAL A 104 6.82 -7.76 -16.59
C VAL A 104 7.82 -8.13 -17.69
N ALA A 105 7.64 -9.25 -18.37
CA ALA A 105 8.48 -9.66 -19.48
C ALA A 105 8.52 -8.59 -20.60
N ALA A 106 7.35 -8.05 -20.97
CA ALA A 106 7.24 -7.01 -21.99
C ALA A 106 7.96 -5.70 -21.63
N LEU A 107 7.96 -5.32 -20.34
CA LEU A 107 8.50 -4.04 -19.88
C LEU A 107 9.97 -4.12 -19.44
N ARG A 108 10.44 -5.25 -18.99
CA ARG A 108 11.75 -5.41 -18.34
C ARG A 108 12.70 -6.37 -19.04
N SER A 109 12.24 -7.12 -20.03
CA SER A 109 13.12 -8.00 -20.80
C SER A 109 14.12 -7.18 -21.61
N GLN A 110 15.36 -7.64 -21.62
CA GLN A 110 16.43 -7.09 -22.47
C GLN A 110 16.23 -7.43 -23.97
N PHE A 111 15.36 -8.37 -24.27
CA PHE A 111 15.11 -8.86 -25.62
C PHE A 111 13.97 -8.12 -26.33
N GLY A 112 13.46 -7.05 -25.73
CA GLY A 112 12.29 -6.30 -26.20
C GLY A 112 10.97 -6.90 -25.74
N PRO A 113 9.84 -6.42 -26.25
CA PRO A 113 8.50 -6.87 -25.85
C PRO A 113 8.22 -8.27 -26.39
N LEU A 114 8.65 -9.26 -25.63
CA LEU A 114 8.44 -10.66 -25.94
C LEU A 114 7.15 -11.19 -25.28
N PRO A 115 6.56 -12.27 -25.82
CA PRO A 115 5.48 -12.96 -25.15
C PRO A 115 5.96 -13.55 -23.82
N ASP A 116 5.02 -14.05 -23.04
CA ASP A 116 5.17 -14.66 -21.73
C ASP A 116 6.16 -15.84 -21.74
N GLN A 117 7.41 -15.56 -21.43
CA GLN A 117 8.53 -16.51 -21.48
C GLN A 117 9.41 -16.45 -20.25
N SER A 118 8.98 -15.75 -19.20
CA SER A 118 9.81 -15.48 -18.00
C SER A 118 11.22 -14.92 -18.34
N MET A 119 11.32 -14.16 -19.42
CA MET A 119 12.59 -13.62 -19.95
C MET A 119 13.00 -12.33 -19.23
N HIS A 120 13.03 -12.38 -17.91
CA HIS A 120 13.47 -11.29 -17.05
C HIS A 120 14.21 -11.84 -15.83
N GLU A 121 14.92 -10.96 -15.13
CA GLU A 121 15.61 -11.32 -13.89
C GLU A 121 14.63 -11.78 -12.81
N LYS A 122 15.02 -12.81 -12.07
CA LYS A 122 14.19 -13.40 -11.00
C LYS A 122 13.66 -12.38 -9.98
N THR A 123 14.45 -11.36 -9.68
CA THR A 123 14.10 -10.31 -8.70
C THR A 123 13.22 -9.21 -9.26
N THR A 124 12.92 -9.23 -10.55
CA THR A 124 12.23 -8.13 -11.24
C THR A 124 10.82 -7.91 -10.70
N VAL A 125 10.05 -8.98 -10.47
CA VAL A 125 8.67 -8.86 -9.96
C VAL A 125 8.68 -8.27 -8.54
N ALA A 126 9.54 -8.76 -7.66
CA ALA A 126 9.67 -8.21 -6.30
C ALA A 126 10.09 -6.73 -6.32
N SER A 127 10.99 -6.36 -7.22
CA SER A 127 11.40 -4.96 -7.41
C SER A 127 10.25 -4.07 -7.86
N LEU A 128 9.40 -4.55 -8.80
CA LEU A 128 8.22 -3.82 -9.25
C LEU A 128 7.15 -3.68 -8.16
N ILE A 129 6.92 -4.71 -7.35
CA ILE A 129 6.03 -4.63 -6.19
C ILE A 129 6.49 -3.51 -5.26
N ASN A 130 7.78 -3.48 -4.93
CA ASN A 130 8.35 -2.45 -4.06
C ASN A 130 8.25 -1.05 -4.69
N GLU A 131 8.50 -0.92 -6.00
CA GLU A 131 8.36 0.34 -6.74
C GLU A 131 6.93 0.88 -6.67
N LEU A 132 5.93 0.03 -6.95
CA LEU A 132 4.52 0.40 -6.91
C LEU A 132 4.09 0.83 -5.50
N TYR A 133 4.44 0.08 -4.49
CA TYR A 133 4.09 0.43 -3.11
C TYR A 133 4.83 1.66 -2.59
N THR A 134 6.07 1.88 -3.00
CA THR A 134 6.79 3.12 -2.69
C THR A 134 6.04 4.32 -3.28
N PHE A 135 5.55 4.21 -4.50
CA PHE A 135 4.80 5.26 -5.16
C PHE A 135 3.45 5.54 -4.46
N LEU A 136 2.73 4.50 -4.07
CA LEU A 136 1.46 4.62 -3.35
C LEU A 136 1.64 5.19 -1.94
N LYS A 137 2.69 4.80 -1.22
CA LYS A 137 3.06 5.41 0.06
C LYS A 137 3.35 6.91 -0.06
N GLN A 138 4.03 7.31 -1.15
CA GLN A 138 4.28 8.73 -1.41
C GLN A 138 2.98 9.49 -1.70
N ALA A 139 2.01 8.88 -2.36
CA ALA A 139 0.69 9.47 -2.58
C ALA A 139 -0.03 9.71 -1.26
N ASP A 140 -0.01 8.73 -0.34
CA ASP A 140 -0.55 8.88 1.02
C ASP A 140 0.12 10.04 1.77
N ALA A 141 1.43 10.06 1.77
CA ALA A 141 2.20 11.10 2.47
C ALA A 141 1.91 12.51 1.94
N ARG A 142 1.72 12.65 0.62
CA ARG A 142 1.36 13.94 -0.01
C ARG A 142 -0.04 14.40 0.36
N GLU A 143 -1.02 13.49 0.30
CA GLU A 143 -2.41 13.81 0.64
C GLU A 143 -2.53 14.20 2.12
N LEU A 144 -1.97 13.39 3.01
CA LEU A 144 -1.94 13.69 4.45
C LEU A 144 -1.19 14.99 4.74
N GLY A 145 -0.06 15.25 4.08
CA GLY A 145 0.67 16.51 4.22
C GLY A 145 -0.14 17.73 3.77
N GLY A 146 -0.99 17.57 2.75
CA GLY A 146 -1.98 18.58 2.35
C GLY A 146 -3.00 18.84 3.45
N LEU A 147 -3.62 17.77 3.96
CA LEU A 147 -4.62 17.85 5.04
C LEU A 147 -4.04 18.47 6.32
N PHE A 148 -2.79 18.16 6.67
CA PHE A 148 -2.14 18.77 7.84
C PHE A 148 -1.91 20.27 7.66
N ARG A 149 -1.53 20.75 6.48
CA ARG A 149 -1.41 22.19 6.20
C ARG A 149 -2.77 22.88 6.28
N GLU A 150 -3.80 22.29 5.68
CA GLU A 150 -5.16 22.80 5.78
C GLU A 150 -5.64 22.85 7.23
N LEU A 151 -5.31 21.84 8.05
CA LEU A 151 -5.67 21.76 9.45
C LEU A 151 -5.00 22.91 10.26
N ASP A 152 -3.76 23.25 9.94
CA ASP A 152 -3.01 24.32 10.62
C ASP A 152 -3.59 25.72 10.33
N GLU A 153 -4.14 25.89 9.13
CA GLU A 153 -4.73 27.17 8.68
C GLU A 153 -6.22 27.30 9.07
N ALA A 154 -6.90 26.19 9.31
CA ALA A 154 -8.34 26.16 9.56
C ALA A 154 -8.72 26.52 11.00
N THR A 155 -9.91 27.14 11.14
CA THR A 155 -10.51 27.47 12.44
C THR A 155 -11.98 27.01 12.49
N GLY A 156 -12.54 26.92 13.70
CA GLY A 156 -13.95 26.60 13.89
C GLY A 156 -14.37 25.26 13.29
N ASP A 157 -15.49 25.22 12.59
CA ASP A 157 -16.06 24.00 12.03
C ASP A 157 -15.25 23.44 10.85
N ALA A 158 -14.56 24.30 10.09
CA ALA A 158 -13.64 23.86 9.05
C ALA A 158 -12.52 22.98 9.61
N LYS A 159 -11.97 23.33 10.76
CA LYS A 159 -10.94 22.55 11.44
C LYS A 159 -11.45 21.17 11.84
N LYS A 160 -12.68 21.07 12.33
CA LYS A 160 -13.31 19.77 12.68
C LYS A 160 -13.48 18.89 11.44
N THR A 161 -13.97 19.46 10.35
CA THR A 161 -14.16 18.73 9.08
C THR A 161 -12.85 18.17 8.53
N ILE A 162 -11.77 18.95 8.61
CA ILE A 162 -10.44 18.48 8.15
C ILE A 162 -9.92 17.39 9.09
N GLN A 163 -10.09 17.54 10.39
CA GLN A 163 -9.73 16.54 11.39
C GLN A 163 -10.45 15.21 11.10
N GLU A 164 -11.75 15.25 10.81
CA GLU A 164 -12.52 14.06 10.43
C GLU A 164 -11.99 13.39 9.16
N LYS A 165 -11.54 14.17 8.16
CA LYS A 165 -10.90 13.61 6.95
C LYS A 165 -9.58 12.91 7.28
N ILE A 166 -8.78 13.45 8.20
CA ILE A 166 -7.55 12.82 8.66
C ILE A 166 -7.84 11.54 9.45
N ASP A 167 -8.81 11.59 10.35
CA ASP A 167 -9.19 10.44 11.19
C ASP A 167 -9.78 9.27 10.39
N ASN A 168 -10.42 9.57 9.25
CA ASN A 168 -11.00 8.60 8.33
C ASN A 168 -10.17 8.43 7.05
N PHE A 169 -8.90 8.81 7.09
CA PHE A 169 -8.03 8.72 5.92
C PHE A 169 -7.93 7.29 5.39
N GLN A 170 -8.20 7.14 4.11
CA GLN A 170 -8.03 5.89 3.39
C GLN A 170 -6.73 5.91 2.59
N THR A 171 -5.92 4.88 2.75
CA THR A 171 -4.68 4.72 2.00
C THR A 171 -4.92 4.47 0.51
N HIS A 172 -3.95 4.83 -0.33
CA HIS A 172 -3.91 4.44 -1.74
C HIS A 172 -3.43 2.99 -1.94
N ILE A 173 -2.97 2.33 -0.88
CA ILE A 173 -2.49 0.95 -0.95
C ILE A 173 -3.65 0.02 -1.32
N VAL A 174 -3.44 -0.75 -2.39
CA VAL A 174 -4.33 -1.82 -2.85
C VAL A 174 -3.59 -3.15 -2.81
N PRO A 175 -4.29 -4.28 -2.62
CA PRO A 175 -3.67 -5.59 -2.69
C PRO A 175 -3.05 -5.86 -4.07
N ILE A 176 -1.82 -6.41 -4.08
CA ILE A 176 -1.16 -6.89 -5.29
C ILE A 176 -1.17 -8.41 -5.29
N ILE A 177 -1.71 -8.99 -6.37
CA ILE A 177 -1.57 -10.39 -6.72
C ILE A 177 -0.38 -10.47 -7.66
N ALA A 178 0.71 -11.11 -7.24
CA ALA A 178 1.96 -11.18 -7.99
C ALA A 178 2.07 -12.50 -8.75
N ASP A 179 2.43 -12.42 -10.01
CA ASP A 179 2.71 -13.56 -10.85
C ASP A 179 4.15 -14.05 -10.61
N ILE A 180 4.32 -15.31 -10.29
CA ILE A 180 5.62 -15.96 -10.13
C ILE A 180 5.96 -16.86 -11.34
N ASP A 181 5.20 -16.75 -12.45
CA ASP A 181 5.34 -17.61 -13.62
C ASP A 181 5.31 -19.11 -13.22
N ALA A 182 6.32 -19.88 -13.63
CA ALA A 182 6.48 -21.28 -13.24
C ALA A 182 7.42 -21.48 -12.02
N GLY A 183 7.69 -20.43 -11.22
CA GLY A 183 8.52 -20.51 -10.02
C GLY A 183 10.01 -20.27 -10.23
N PHE A 184 10.48 -20.03 -11.46
CA PHE A 184 11.87 -19.70 -11.82
C PHE A 184 12.92 -20.77 -11.46
N GLY A 185 12.56 -22.02 -11.35
CA GLY A 185 13.49 -23.12 -11.09
C GLY A 185 12.85 -24.26 -10.31
N ASN A 186 13.61 -24.78 -9.35
CA ASN A 186 13.14 -25.83 -8.43
C ASN A 186 12.34 -25.23 -7.26
N GLU A 187 11.87 -26.09 -6.35
CA GLU A 187 11.12 -25.71 -5.17
C GLU A 187 11.85 -24.69 -4.27
N GLU A 188 13.14 -24.79 -4.16
CA GLU A 188 13.97 -23.83 -3.38
C GLU A 188 13.95 -22.44 -4.02
N ALA A 189 14.06 -22.37 -5.36
CA ALA A 189 13.97 -21.12 -6.09
C ALA A 189 12.56 -20.49 -5.94
N THR A 190 11.53 -21.30 -6.07
CA THR A 190 10.14 -20.85 -5.89
C THR A 190 9.89 -20.31 -4.49
N TYR A 191 10.38 -21.02 -3.46
CA TYR A 191 10.30 -20.56 -2.07
C TYR A 191 10.96 -19.18 -1.87
N LEU A 192 12.20 -19.03 -2.35
CA LEU A 192 12.95 -17.78 -2.20
C LEU A 192 12.30 -16.63 -2.95
N MET A 193 11.74 -16.88 -4.14
CA MET A 193 11.03 -15.86 -4.91
C MET A 193 9.72 -15.45 -4.23
N ALA A 194 8.93 -16.41 -3.76
CA ALA A 194 7.72 -16.14 -3.00
C ALA A 194 8.02 -15.30 -1.75
N LYS A 195 9.07 -15.67 -1.01
CA LYS A 195 9.54 -14.91 0.15
C LYS A 195 9.86 -13.46 -0.20
N GLN A 196 10.62 -13.23 -1.27
CA GLN A 196 10.97 -11.87 -1.70
C GLN A 196 9.75 -11.05 -2.12
N MET A 197 8.78 -11.66 -2.82
CA MET A 197 7.55 -10.97 -3.22
C MET A 197 6.71 -10.56 -2.00
N ILE A 198 6.60 -11.42 -0.99
CA ILE A 198 5.91 -11.12 0.27
C ILE A 198 6.66 -10.00 1.03
N GLU A 199 7.98 -10.07 1.11
CA GLU A 199 8.80 -9.04 1.75
C GLU A 199 8.71 -7.69 1.02
N ALA A 200 8.44 -7.69 -0.28
CA ALA A 200 8.16 -6.49 -1.06
C ALA A 200 6.74 -5.94 -0.85
N GLY A 201 5.81 -6.76 -0.33
CA GLY A 201 4.46 -6.35 0.02
C GLY A 201 3.31 -7.12 -0.63
N ALA A 202 3.59 -8.11 -1.49
CA ALA A 202 2.53 -8.92 -2.09
C ALA A 202 1.78 -9.73 -1.04
N CYS A 203 0.45 -9.73 -1.11
CA CYS A 203 -0.41 -10.54 -0.24
C CYS A 203 -0.86 -11.85 -0.87
N CYS A 204 -0.72 -11.97 -2.18
CA CYS A 204 -1.10 -13.14 -2.95
C CYS A 204 -0.09 -13.37 -4.07
N ILE A 205 0.20 -14.62 -4.33
CA ILE A 205 1.13 -15.07 -5.39
C ILE A 205 0.38 -16.10 -6.23
N GLN A 206 0.41 -15.88 -7.55
CA GLN A 206 -0.16 -16.79 -8.53
C GLN A 206 0.98 -17.53 -9.25
N ILE A 207 0.89 -18.85 -9.32
CA ILE A 207 1.82 -19.73 -10.03
C ILE A 207 1.08 -20.52 -11.12
#